data_0e1f49a7746fd32adfb0e93807db2a6b
#
_entry.id   0e1f49a7746fd32adfb0e93807db2a6b
#
_cell.length_a   1.000
_cell.length_b   1.000
_cell.length_c   1.000
_cell.angle_alpha   90.00
_cell.angle_beta   90.00
_cell.angle_gamma   90.00
#
_symmetry.space_group_name_H-M   'P 1'
#
loop_
_entity.id
_entity.type
_entity.pdbx_description
1 polymer ?
#
loop_
_entity_poly.entity_id
_entity_poly.type
_entity_poly.pdbx_seq_one_letter_code
_entity_poly.pdbx_strand_id
1 'polypeptide(L)'
;MQGVACGMTAASLYPLSEHPSVPVVGVVLAAGASSRMAPGFKPLLDLGGASVLARCVTMFRQAGVTDVLVVTGHRGDEVAAEAARLGAATVHNPVWRAGGMFSSVRAGLEAVARPGGEAAKFDGAAGGGEAGAMLLPVDAALVRPLTVRLLLERAAMQPDKVLLPVFAGQWGHPPLLPVSVLPIILADGGEGGLRGALHRLGPRTLQEVGVPDRFILRDMDTPDDYRAACADWRTRDVPTPQEARALLAMRAVPPGGIAHAEGVAAVAVRLADALNMARSIAGQVHVSGGRPATSARLDRELTEAAALLHDIAKGQPRHEAAGGALLRELGFSGVADIVAAHRDATIADDQPLTEREVVYFADKLVRCHTVVDVESRFGEKLAQWRHDADAAAAIEGRMRRALALRTRIECEAGRPLANILRPLAVGMSAWEPPTGQAATTVQCAAHAPGGDHASAAHGPARELAEDGNHS
;
A
#
# COMPACT_ATOMS: atom_id res chain seq x y z
N MET A 1 16.14 -27.45 16.06
CA MET A 1 16.41 -26.93 14.68
C MET A 1 16.42 -25.43 14.77
N GLN A 2 17.58 -24.82 14.62
CA GLN A 2 17.79 -23.39 14.81
C GLN A 2 17.27 -22.63 13.58
N GLY A 3 16.25 -21.79 13.79
CA GLY A 3 15.78 -20.85 12.80
C GLY A 3 16.78 -19.70 12.64
N VAL A 4 17.37 -19.59 11.45
CA VAL A 4 18.22 -18.46 11.08
C VAL A 4 17.29 -17.23 10.92
N ALA A 5 17.28 -16.38 11.93
CA ALA A 5 16.71 -15.04 11.84
C ALA A 5 17.59 -14.22 10.89
N CYS A 6 17.10 -13.97 9.67
CA CYS A 6 17.72 -13.02 8.75
C CYS A 6 17.50 -11.60 9.31
N GLY A 7 18.53 -11.09 9.99
CA GLY A 7 18.54 -9.74 10.53
C GLY A 7 18.67 -8.72 9.39
N MET A 8 17.56 -8.26 8.86
CA MET A 8 17.52 -7.04 8.05
C MET A 8 17.27 -5.87 9.00
N THR A 9 18.27 -5.01 9.16
CA THR A 9 18.11 -3.74 9.89
C THR A 9 17.13 -2.84 9.14
N ALA A 10 16.17 -2.27 9.86
CA ALA A 10 15.08 -1.42 9.36
C ALA A 10 15.54 -0.16 8.58
N ALA A 11 16.84 0.10 8.50
CA ALA A 11 17.42 1.27 7.83
C ALA A 11 17.58 1.11 6.31
N SER A 12 17.36 -0.09 5.72
CA SER A 12 17.72 -0.39 4.33
C SER A 12 16.57 -0.41 3.34
N LEU A 13 15.36 0.01 3.70
CA LEU A 13 14.21 -0.10 2.81
C LEU A 13 13.70 1.22 2.23
N TYR A 14 14.31 2.38 2.52
CA TYR A 14 13.93 3.65 1.87
C TYR A 14 14.93 4.78 2.14
N PRO A 15 15.37 5.58 1.16
CA PRO A 15 14.65 5.85 -0.08
C PRO A 15 14.67 4.65 -1.01
N LEU A 16 13.62 4.51 -1.86
CA LEU A 16 13.69 3.62 -3.04
C LEU A 16 14.96 4.07 -3.78
N SER A 17 16.01 3.25 -3.73
CA SER A 17 17.28 3.55 -4.38
C SER A 17 16.99 3.86 -5.85
N GLU A 18 17.76 4.78 -6.44
CA GLU A 18 17.80 4.96 -7.89
C GLU A 18 17.73 3.57 -8.50
N HIS A 19 16.69 3.32 -9.31
CA HIS A 19 16.21 2.01 -9.75
C HIS A 19 17.36 1.01 -9.94
N PRO A 20 17.42 -0.11 -9.19
CA PRO A 20 18.46 -1.09 -9.40
C PRO A 20 18.36 -1.56 -10.86
N SER A 21 19.40 -1.38 -11.65
CA SER A 21 19.40 -1.78 -13.06
C SER A 21 19.57 -3.30 -13.15
N VAL A 22 18.53 -4.04 -12.76
CA VAL A 22 18.43 -5.46 -13.05
C VAL A 22 17.84 -5.58 -14.45
N PRO A 23 18.55 -6.18 -15.43
CA PRO A 23 18.03 -6.34 -16.77
C PRO A 23 16.82 -7.28 -16.74
N VAL A 24 15.62 -6.71 -16.95
CA VAL A 24 14.34 -7.44 -16.91
C VAL A 24 13.44 -6.92 -18.04
N VAL A 25 12.83 -7.86 -18.76
CA VAL A 25 11.77 -7.57 -19.73
C VAL A 25 10.40 -7.80 -19.10
N GLY A 26 9.52 -6.80 -19.18
CA GLY A 26 8.11 -6.94 -18.82
C GLY A 26 7.36 -7.65 -19.96
N VAL A 27 6.84 -8.86 -19.71
CA VAL A 27 6.12 -9.64 -20.72
C VAL A 27 4.64 -9.61 -20.42
N VAL A 28 3.86 -8.91 -21.28
CA VAL A 28 2.39 -8.83 -21.16
C VAL A 28 1.74 -9.92 -22.02
N LEU A 29 0.99 -10.83 -21.39
CA LEU A 29 0.30 -11.94 -22.07
C LEU A 29 -1.07 -11.49 -22.55
N ALA A 30 -1.19 -11.09 -23.82
CA ALA A 30 -2.42 -10.54 -24.44
C ALA A 30 -2.98 -11.41 -25.60
N ALA A 31 -2.62 -12.70 -25.66
CA ALA A 31 -2.98 -13.58 -26.76
C ALA A 31 -4.38 -14.21 -26.65
N GLY A 32 -5.04 -14.12 -25.49
CA GLY A 32 -6.31 -14.79 -25.19
C GLY A 32 -7.52 -14.24 -25.93
N ALA A 33 -8.52 -15.09 -26.20
CA ALA A 33 -9.73 -14.73 -26.94
C ALA A 33 -10.73 -13.86 -26.17
N SER A 34 -10.57 -13.69 -24.84
CA SER A 34 -11.53 -12.95 -24.00
C SER A 34 -12.99 -13.44 -24.11
N SER A 35 -13.22 -14.73 -24.37
CA SER A 35 -14.54 -15.27 -24.73
C SER A 35 -15.63 -15.00 -23.70
N ARG A 36 -15.28 -14.99 -22.40
CA ARG A 36 -16.20 -14.66 -21.29
C ARG A 36 -16.55 -13.17 -21.21
N MET A 37 -15.81 -12.33 -21.94
CA MET A 37 -16.00 -10.86 -21.98
C MET A 37 -16.78 -10.40 -23.19
N ALA A 38 -17.23 -11.29 -24.06
CA ALA A 38 -17.92 -10.92 -25.30
C ALA A 38 -19.12 -10.00 -25.05
N PRO A 39 -19.32 -8.93 -25.88
CA PRO A 39 -18.56 -8.57 -27.07
C PRO A 39 -17.26 -7.82 -26.81
N GLY A 40 -16.90 -7.54 -25.53
CA GLY A 40 -15.66 -6.84 -25.14
C GLY A 40 -14.42 -7.70 -25.40
N PHE A 41 -13.29 -7.04 -25.69
CA PHE A 41 -11.98 -7.66 -25.87
C PHE A 41 -10.98 -7.06 -24.87
N LYS A 42 -10.59 -7.86 -23.86
CA LYS A 42 -9.85 -7.43 -22.68
C LYS A 42 -8.70 -6.43 -22.96
N PRO A 43 -7.75 -6.72 -23.90
CA PRO A 43 -6.60 -5.84 -24.09
C PRO A 43 -6.97 -4.39 -24.47
N LEU A 44 -8.10 -4.22 -25.17
CA LEU A 44 -8.54 -2.94 -25.73
C LEU A 44 -9.70 -2.27 -24.98
N LEU A 45 -10.19 -2.87 -23.89
CA LEU A 45 -11.19 -2.23 -23.03
C LEU A 45 -10.63 -0.97 -22.38
N ASP A 46 -11.48 0.04 -22.22
CA ASP A 46 -11.10 1.26 -21.47
C ASP A 46 -11.04 0.99 -19.97
N LEU A 47 -9.94 1.34 -19.34
CA LEU A 47 -9.79 1.32 -17.90
C LEU A 47 -9.31 2.69 -17.44
N GLY A 48 -10.26 3.56 -17.11
CA GLY A 48 -9.97 4.90 -16.62
C GLY A 48 -9.31 5.82 -17.66
N GLY A 49 -9.79 5.78 -18.92
CA GLY A 49 -9.32 6.64 -20.01
C GLY A 49 -8.12 6.12 -20.81
N ALA A 50 -7.72 4.86 -20.59
CA ALA A 50 -6.69 4.20 -21.41
C ALA A 50 -7.02 2.71 -21.58
N SER A 51 -6.47 2.06 -22.61
CA SER A 51 -6.68 0.63 -22.79
C SER A 51 -6.08 -0.19 -21.65
N VAL A 52 -6.67 -1.35 -21.34
CA VAL A 52 -6.13 -2.31 -20.38
C VAL A 52 -4.67 -2.64 -20.68
N LEU A 53 -4.33 -2.85 -21.96
CA LEU A 53 -2.95 -3.05 -22.41
C LEU A 53 -2.06 -1.85 -22.07
N ALA A 54 -2.55 -0.63 -22.32
CA ALA A 54 -1.80 0.59 -21.98
C ALA A 54 -1.52 0.70 -20.48
N ARG A 55 -2.45 0.24 -19.62
CA ARG A 55 -2.22 0.20 -18.17
C ARG A 55 -1.08 -0.74 -17.79
N CYS A 56 -1.06 -1.96 -18.37
CA CYS A 56 0.03 -2.91 -18.13
C CYS A 56 1.40 -2.36 -18.55
N VAL A 57 1.49 -1.80 -19.77
CA VAL A 57 2.74 -1.23 -20.29
C VAL A 57 3.20 -0.04 -19.44
N THR A 58 2.28 0.87 -19.11
CA THR A 58 2.58 2.06 -18.30
C THR A 58 3.02 1.68 -16.89
N MET A 59 2.40 0.68 -16.27
CA MET A 59 2.75 0.18 -14.95
C MET A 59 4.20 -0.31 -14.90
N PHE A 60 4.64 -1.12 -15.89
CA PHE A 60 6.02 -1.57 -15.97
C PHE A 60 7.00 -0.39 -16.08
N ARG A 61 6.73 0.58 -16.96
CA ARG A 61 7.58 1.74 -17.15
C ARG A 61 7.66 2.65 -15.93
N GLN A 62 6.55 2.87 -15.25
CA GLN A 62 6.52 3.62 -13.98
C GLN A 62 7.32 2.93 -12.87
N ALA A 63 7.51 1.62 -12.98
CA ALA A 63 8.34 0.85 -12.06
C ALA A 63 9.82 0.78 -12.46
N GLY A 64 10.21 1.35 -13.61
CA GLY A 64 11.58 1.34 -14.12
C GLY A 64 11.89 0.20 -15.11
N VAL A 65 10.90 -0.62 -15.48
CA VAL A 65 11.06 -1.62 -16.55
C VAL A 65 10.71 -0.98 -17.89
N THR A 66 11.74 -0.58 -18.64
CA THR A 66 11.60 0.13 -19.92
C THR A 66 11.23 -0.80 -21.06
N ASP A 67 11.79 -2.01 -21.04
CA ASP A 67 11.64 -3.03 -22.07
C ASP A 67 10.38 -3.84 -21.84
N VAL A 68 9.39 -3.65 -22.71
CA VAL A 68 8.09 -4.34 -22.60
C VAL A 68 7.79 -5.08 -23.90
N LEU A 69 7.51 -6.38 -23.77
CA LEU A 69 7.13 -7.29 -24.84
C LEU A 69 5.66 -7.71 -24.67
N VAL A 70 4.86 -7.57 -25.69
CA VAL A 70 3.44 -7.99 -25.70
C VAL A 70 3.30 -9.26 -26.55
N VAL A 71 2.80 -10.32 -25.91
CA VAL A 71 2.47 -11.58 -26.60
C VAL A 71 1.07 -11.46 -27.19
N THR A 72 0.98 -11.48 -28.54
CA THR A 72 -0.27 -11.38 -29.28
C THR A 72 -0.80 -12.76 -29.74
N GLY A 73 -2.07 -12.83 -30.07
CA GLY A 73 -2.72 -14.05 -30.57
C GLY A 73 -4.08 -13.75 -31.19
N HIS A 74 -5.18 -13.91 -30.48
CA HIS A 74 -6.51 -13.50 -30.95
C HIS A 74 -6.54 -11.98 -31.21
N ARG A 75 -7.07 -11.57 -32.39
CA ARG A 75 -7.04 -10.17 -32.85
C ARG A 75 -5.66 -9.56 -32.78
N GLY A 76 -4.64 -10.36 -33.16
CA GLY A 76 -3.23 -10.03 -32.99
C GLY A 76 -2.83 -8.69 -33.61
N ASP A 77 -3.36 -8.35 -34.79
CA ASP A 77 -3.05 -7.09 -35.51
C ASP A 77 -3.53 -5.86 -34.71
N GLU A 78 -4.70 -5.93 -34.07
CA GLU A 78 -5.22 -4.83 -33.25
C GLU A 78 -4.41 -4.64 -31.98
N VAL A 79 -4.03 -5.75 -31.33
CA VAL A 79 -3.15 -5.71 -30.15
C VAL A 79 -1.76 -5.20 -30.52
N ALA A 80 -1.21 -5.62 -31.66
CA ALA A 80 0.08 -5.16 -32.15
C ALA A 80 0.08 -3.66 -32.50
N ALA A 81 -1.01 -3.17 -33.11
CA ALA A 81 -1.16 -1.74 -33.40
C ALA A 81 -1.18 -0.91 -32.11
N GLU A 82 -1.92 -1.35 -31.08
CA GLU A 82 -1.92 -0.68 -29.77
C GLU A 82 -0.56 -0.78 -29.08
N ALA A 83 0.12 -1.92 -29.12
CA ALA A 83 1.47 -2.09 -28.58
C ALA A 83 2.48 -1.16 -29.26
N ALA A 84 2.41 -1.03 -30.60
CA ALA A 84 3.26 -0.11 -31.37
C ALA A 84 3.01 1.35 -30.98
N ARG A 85 1.74 1.76 -30.80
CA ARG A 85 1.38 3.10 -30.31
C ARG A 85 1.97 3.37 -28.93
N LEU A 86 2.09 2.33 -28.11
CA LEU A 86 2.71 2.40 -26.78
C LEU A 86 4.23 2.25 -26.83
N GLY A 87 4.84 2.02 -27.99
CA GLY A 87 6.29 1.76 -28.12
C GLY A 87 6.73 0.46 -27.44
N ALA A 88 5.87 -0.55 -27.39
CA ALA A 88 6.19 -1.88 -26.89
C ALA A 88 6.44 -2.85 -28.05
N ALA A 89 7.39 -3.78 -27.88
CA ALA A 89 7.66 -4.83 -28.85
C ALA A 89 6.54 -5.89 -28.81
N THR A 90 6.41 -6.69 -29.89
CA THR A 90 5.41 -7.74 -29.96
C THR A 90 6.01 -9.07 -30.41
N VAL A 91 5.44 -10.16 -29.92
CA VAL A 91 5.64 -11.52 -30.44
C VAL A 91 4.31 -12.19 -30.63
N HIS A 92 4.11 -12.85 -31.79
CA HIS A 92 2.87 -13.57 -32.06
C HIS A 92 2.95 -15.02 -31.58
N ASN A 93 1.95 -15.47 -30.84
CA ASN A 93 1.78 -16.87 -30.48
C ASN A 93 0.85 -17.56 -31.51
N PRO A 94 1.38 -18.33 -32.47
CA PRO A 94 0.54 -18.93 -33.53
C PRO A 94 -0.36 -20.04 -33.02
N VAL A 95 -0.05 -20.62 -31.86
CA VAL A 95 -0.83 -21.72 -31.25
C VAL A 95 -1.73 -21.26 -30.08
N TRP A 96 -2.01 -19.96 -29.97
CA TRP A 96 -2.79 -19.37 -28.87
C TRP A 96 -4.13 -20.09 -28.61
N ARG A 97 -4.77 -20.59 -29.68
CA ARG A 97 -6.09 -21.25 -29.59
C ARG A 97 -6.01 -22.66 -28.96
N ALA A 98 -5.00 -23.42 -29.32
CA ALA A 98 -4.84 -24.82 -28.91
C ALA A 98 -3.92 -24.97 -27.70
N GLY A 99 -2.91 -24.09 -27.54
CA GLY A 99 -1.83 -24.23 -26.54
C GLY A 99 -2.16 -23.64 -25.16
N GLY A 100 -3.33 -23.02 -24.98
CA GLY A 100 -3.72 -22.40 -23.72
C GLY A 100 -2.79 -21.28 -23.27
N MET A 101 -2.93 -20.83 -22.02
CA MET A 101 -2.13 -19.73 -21.45
C MET A 101 -0.64 -20.03 -21.46
N PHE A 102 -0.23 -21.28 -21.20
CA PHE A 102 1.19 -21.63 -21.12
C PHE A 102 1.91 -21.52 -22.47
N SER A 103 1.22 -21.69 -23.61
CA SER A 103 1.80 -21.43 -24.93
C SER A 103 2.20 -19.97 -25.11
N SER A 104 1.43 -19.03 -24.55
CA SER A 104 1.76 -17.60 -24.57
C SER A 104 2.94 -17.28 -23.64
N VAL A 105 3.02 -17.94 -22.49
CA VAL A 105 4.21 -17.87 -21.62
C VAL A 105 5.45 -18.30 -22.38
N ARG A 106 5.40 -19.46 -23.05
CA ARG A 106 6.54 -19.97 -23.84
C ARG A 106 6.94 -19.02 -24.95
N ALA A 107 5.99 -18.52 -25.76
CA ALA A 107 6.29 -17.58 -26.84
C ALA A 107 6.98 -16.31 -26.30
N GLY A 108 6.53 -15.76 -25.17
CA GLY A 108 7.15 -14.63 -24.52
C GLY A 108 8.57 -14.92 -24.01
N LEU A 109 8.74 -16.03 -23.28
CA LEU A 109 10.04 -16.42 -22.73
C LEU A 109 11.06 -16.79 -23.83
N GLU A 110 10.61 -17.47 -24.90
CA GLU A 110 11.47 -17.74 -26.07
C GLU A 110 11.97 -16.46 -26.73
N ALA A 111 11.11 -15.44 -26.83
CA ALA A 111 11.51 -14.14 -27.40
C ALA A 111 12.51 -13.39 -26.49
N VAL A 112 12.37 -13.51 -25.18
CA VAL A 112 13.33 -12.92 -24.21
C VAL A 112 14.67 -13.68 -24.23
N ALA A 113 14.65 -15.02 -24.31
CA ALA A 113 15.87 -15.85 -24.23
C ALA A 113 16.69 -15.88 -25.54
N ARG A 114 16.17 -15.38 -26.68
CA ARG A 114 16.89 -15.43 -27.98
C ARG A 114 18.03 -14.43 -28.05
N PRO A 115 19.30 -14.85 -28.18
CA PRO A 115 20.42 -13.95 -28.48
C PRO A 115 20.20 -13.26 -29.83
N GLY A 116 20.27 -11.94 -29.87
CA GLY A 116 20.10 -11.16 -31.13
C GLY A 116 18.67 -11.11 -31.68
N GLY A 117 17.67 -11.59 -30.94
CA GLY A 117 16.25 -11.49 -31.29
C GLY A 117 15.70 -10.07 -31.16
N GLU A 118 14.35 -9.92 -31.25
CA GLU A 118 13.70 -8.62 -31.03
C GLU A 118 14.03 -8.02 -29.65
N ALA A 119 14.31 -8.86 -28.66
CA ALA A 119 14.80 -8.46 -27.34
C ALA A 119 16.23 -7.88 -27.36
N ALA A 120 17.05 -8.19 -28.37
CA ALA A 120 18.38 -7.55 -28.53
C ALA A 120 18.32 -6.09 -28.96
N LYS A 121 17.15 -5.60 -29.35
CA LYS A 121 16.90 -4.16 -29.63
C LYS A 121 16.55 -3.37 -28.38
N PHE A 122 16.43 -4.03 -27.21
CA PHE A 122 16.16 -3.37 -25.96
C PHE A 122 17.44 -2.75 -25.41
N ASP A 123 17.40 -1.47 -25.02
CA ASP A 123 18.55 -0.70 -24.53
C ASP A 123 19.18 -1.31 -23.26
N GLY A 124 18.41 -2.04 -22.47
CA GLY A 124 18.89 -2.77 -21.30
C GLY A 124 19.79 -3.98 -21.61
N ALA A 125 19.69 -4.55 -22.83
CA ALA A 125 20.56 -5.61 -23.33
C ALA A 125 21.89 -5.07 -23.92
N ALA A 126 22.03 -3.77 -24.10
CA ALA A 126 23.25 -3.14 -24.62
C ALA A 126 24.47 -3.35 -23.70
N GLY A 127 24.28 -3.79 -22.45
CA GLY A 127 25.33 -4.19 -21.51
C GLY A 127 25.81 -5.64 -21.62
N GLY A 128 25.31 -6.46 -22.57
CA GLY A 128 25.75 -7.84 -22.80
C GLY A 128 25.25 -8.84 -21.73
N GLY A 129 24.37 -8.45 -20.84
CA GLY A 129 23.75 -9.33 -19.82
C GLY A 129 22.44 -9.96 -20.31
N GLU A 130 22.24 -11.23 -19.96
CA GLU A 130 20.97 -11.91 -20.21
C GLU A 130 19.89 -11.37 -19.28
N ALA A 131 18.72 -11.01 -19.85
CA ALA A 131 17.64 -10.39 -19.09
C ALA A 131 16.68 -11.45 -18.49
N GLY A 132 16.25 -11.22 -17.25
CA GLY A 132 15.12 -11.92 -16.67
C GLY A 132 13.78 -11.51 -17.30
N ALA A 133 12.69 -12.19 -16.94
CA ALA A 133 11.35 -11.89 -17.41
C ALA A 133 10.36 -11.69 -16.27
N MET A 134 9.52 -10.66 -16.33
CA MET A 134 8.32 -10.51 -15.50
C MET A 134 7.09 -10.82 -16.33
N LEU A 135 6.29 -11.79 -15.88
CA LEU A 135 5.12 -12.27 -16.64
C LEU A 135 3.83 -11.66 -16.06
N LEU A 136 3.14 -10.84 -16.85
CA LEU A 136 1.88 -10.22 -16.46
C LEU A 136 0.76 -10.60 -17.43
N PRO A 137 -0.26 -11.34 -17.01
CA PRO A 137 -1.49 -11.48 -17.79
C PRO A 137 -2.14 -10.10 -17.99
N VAL A 138 -2.69 -9.86 -19.18
CA VAL A 138 -3.27 -8.54 -19.52
C VAL A 138 -4.47 -8.18 -18.64
N ASP A 139 -5.14 -9.16 -18.05
CA ASP A 139 -6.26 -8.97 -17.11
C ASP A 139 -5.84 -8.59 -15.69
N ALA A 140 -4.54 -8.63 -15.35
CA ALA A 140 -4.00 -8.14 -14.09
C ALA A 140 -3.54 -6.66 -14.19
N ALA A 141 -4.28 -5.82 -14.89
CA ALA A 141 -3.90 -4.44 -15.23
C ALA A 141 -3.94 -3.44 -14.05
N LEU A 142 -4.45 -3.84 -12.90
CA LEU A 142 -4.52 -3.02 -11.69
C LEU A 142 -3.26 -3.11 -10.83
N VAL A 143 -2.35 -4.05 -11.09
CA VAL A 143 -1.09 -4.22 -10.35
C VAL A 143 -0.36 -2.88 -10.25
N ARG A 144 0.15 -2.59 -9.04
CA ARG A 144 0.81 -1.30 -8.76
C ARG A 144 2.27 -1.31 -9.20
N PRO A 145 2.82 -0.18 -9.66
CA PRO A 145 4.25 -0.04 -9.90
C PRO A 145 5.12 -0.40 -8.67
N LEU A 146 4.60 -0.17 -7.47
CA LEU A 146 5.27 -0.53 -6.21
C LEU A 146 5.61 -2.03 -6.15
N THR A 147 4.69 -2.90 -6.54
CA THR A 147 4.93 -4.36 -6.57
C THR A 147 6.13 -4.71 -7.43
N VAL A 148 6.20 -4.16 -8.65
CA VAL A 148 7.33 -4.39 -9.57
C VAL A 148 8.63 -3.84 -9.00
N ARG A 149 8.63 -2.64 -8.42
CA ARG A 149 9.83 -2.07 -7.76
C ARG A 149 10.35 -2.96 -6.64
N LEU A 150 9.48 -3.47 -5.76
CA LEU A 150 9.86 -4.38 -4.68
C LEU A 150 10.46 -5.68 -5.20
N LEU A 151 9.95 -6.21 -6.31
CA LEU A 151 10.53 -7.39 -6.96
C LEU A 151 11.91 -7.09 -7.56
N LEU A 152 12.10 -5.94 -8.22
CA LEU A 152 13.40 -5.52 -8.76
C LEU A 152 14.45 -5.32 -7.66
N GLU A 153 14.10 -4.67 -6.55
CA GLU A 153 14.98 -4.52 -5.39
C GLU A 153 15.40 -5.89 -4.83
N ARG A 154 14.45 -6.81 -4.74
CA ARG A 154 14.73 -8.17 -4.29
C ARG A 154 15.60 -8.93 -5.29
N ALA A 155 15.38 -8.78 -6.59
CA ALA A 155 16.19 -9.40 -7.65
C ALA A 155 17.65 -8.94 -7.61
N ALA A 156 17.89 -7.66 -7.32
CA ALA A 156 19.26 -7.14 -7.15
C ALA A 156 20.02 -7.83 -6.00
N MET A 157 19.29 -8.24 -4.94
CA MET A 157 19.88 -8.96 -3.79
C MET A 157 19.94 -10.49 -4.01
N GLN A 158 19.06 -11.03 -4.84
CA GLN A 158 18.89 -12.47 -5.05
C GLN A 158 18.66 -12.78 -6.53
N PRO A 159 19.67 -12.56 -7.39
CA PRO A 159 19.53 -12.60 -8.85
C PRO A 159 19.15 -13.99 -9.42
N ASP A 160 19.43 -15.06 -8.68
CA ASP A 160 19.15 -16.44 -9.11
C ASP A 160 17.80 -16.99 -8.64
N LYS A 161 16.99 -16.17 -7.94
CA LYS A 161 15.69 -16.60 -7.40
C LYS A 161 14.53 -16.20 -8.32
N VAL A 162 13.59 -17.11 -8.45
CA VAL A 162 12.24 -16.77 -8.93
C VAL A 162 11.54 -16.02 -7.81
N LEU A 163 11.12 -14.80 -8.09
CA LEU A 163 10.44 -13.96 -7.11
C LEU A 163 8.93 -13.97 -7.35
N LEU A 164 8.19 -14.28 -6.30
CA LEU A 164 6.74 -14.41 -6.34
C LEU A 164 6.12 -13.33 -5.44
N PRO A 165 5.37 -12.36 -5.98
CA PRO A 165 4.67 -11.41 -5.13
C PRO A 165 3.56 -12.12 -4.36
N VAL A 166 3.46 -11.81 -3.05
CA VAL A 166 2.50 -12.42 -2.13
C VAL A 166 1.68 -11.35 -1.44
N PHE A 167 0.36 -11.51 -1.49
CA PHE A 167 -0.59 -10.74 -0.69
C PHE A 167 -1.57 -11.68 0.00
N ALA A 168 -1.83 -11.48 1.27
CA ALA A 168 -2.72 -12.33 2.06
C ALA A 168 -2.36 -13.84 1.99
N GLY A 169 -1.07 -14.17 1.90
CA GLY A 169 -0.60 -15.56 1.82
C GLY A 169 -0.80 -16.24 0.45
N GLN A 170 -1.18 -15.47 -0.58
CA GLN A 170 -1.41 -15.99 -1.93
C GLN A 170 -0.41 -15.41 -2.93
N TRP A 171 0.09 -16.26 -3.83
CA TRP A 171 0.93 -15.85 -4.95
C TRP A 171 0.11 -15.12 -6.00
N GLY A 172 0.63 -14.01 -6.51
CA GLY A 172 0.00 -13.20 -7.54
C GLY A 172 0.93 -12.85 -8.70
N HIS A 173 0.56 -11.81 -9.43
CA HIS A 173 1.26 -11.33 -10.61
C HIS A 173 1.98 -9.99 -10.34
N PRO A 174 3.09 -9.71 -11.07
CA PRO A 174 3.85 -10.59 -11.98
C PRO A 174 4.91 -11.42 -11.22
N PRO A 175 5.11 -12.71 -11.48
CA PRO A 175 6.33 -13.40 -11.07
C PRO A 175 7.52 -12.85 -11.85
N LEU A 176 8.69 -12.75 -11.21
CA LEU A 176 9.97 -12.45 -11.86
C LEU A 176 10.79 -13.72 -11.99
N LEU A 177 11.13 -14.07 -13.21
CA LEU A 177 11.92 -15.23 -13.56
C LEU A 177 13.34 -14.79 -13.94
N PRO A 178 14.40 -15.20 -13.22
CA PRO A 178 15.76 -14.93 -13.64
C PRO A 178 16.09 -15.70 -14.92
N VAL A 179 17.04 -15.21 -15.69
CA VAL A 179 17.45 -15.82 -16.97
C VAL A 179 17.83 -17.28 -16.83
N SER A 180 18.49 -17.67 -15.74
CA SER A 180 18.92 -19.04 -15.46
C SER A 180 17.77 -20.06 -15.40
N VAL A 181 16.55 -19.61 -15.14
CA VAL A 181 15.35 -20.45 -15.01
C VAL A 181 14.59 -20.57 -16.33
N LEU A 182 14.76 -19.63 -17.26
CA LEU A 182 13.99 -19.62 -18.52
C LEU A 182 14.14 -20.93 -19.33
N PRO A 183 15.33 -21.51 -19.53
CA PRO A 183 15.46 -22.79 -20.24
C PRO A 183 14.70 -23.93 -19.56
N ILE A 184 14.67 -23.95 -18.21
CA ILE A 184 13.96 -24.99 -17.45
C ILE A 184 12.45 -24.88 -17.64
N ILE A 185 11.91 -23.66 -17.58
CA ILE A 185 10.48 -23.40 -17.83
C ILE A 185 10.11 -23.73 -19.30
N LEU A 186 10.98 -23.39 -20.25
CA LEU A 186 10.77 -23.67 -21.67
C LEU A 186 10.78 -25.18 -21.99
N ALA A 187 11.56 -25.97 -21.25
CA ALA A 187 11.60 -27.42 -21.38
C ALA A 187 10.44 -28.14 -20.67
N ASP A 188 9.70 -27.42 -19.82
CA ASP A 188 8.58 -27.98 -19.04
C ASP A 188 7.41 -28.42 -19.96
N GLY A 189 6.75 -29.52 -19.63
CA GLY A 189 5.61 -30.03 -20.40
C GLY A 189 4.34 -29.21 -20.30
N GLY A 190 4.30 -28.21 -19.41
CA GLY A 190 3.18 -27.27 -19.24
C GLY A 190 2.02 -27.81 -18.42
N GLU A 191 2.15 -28.97 -17.79
CA GLU A 191 1.13 -29.49 -16.88
C GLU A 191 0.94 -28.54 -15.68
N GLY A 192 -0.30 -28.14 -15.42
CA GLY A 192 -0.63 -27.12 -14.41
C GLY A 192 -0.19 -25.70 -14.79
N GLY A 193 0.18 -25.47 -16.07
CA GLY A 193 0.60 -24.15 -16.56
C GLY A 193 1.88 -23.63 -15.91
N LEU A 194 2.06 -22.30 -15.91
CA LEU A 194 3.22 -21.67 -15.26
C LEU A 194 3.31 -22.02 -13.78
N ARG A 195 2.19 -22.03 -13.07
CA ARG A 195 2.17 -22.36 -11.63
C ARG A 195 2.69 -23.79 -11.37
N GLY A 196 2.29 -24.76 -12.19
CA GLY A 196 2.80 -26.13 -12.13
C GLY A 196 4.30 -26.21 -12.40
N ALA A 197 4.79 -25.51 -13.43
CA ALA A 197 6.21 -25.42 -13.74
C ALA A 197 7.02 -24.80 -12.59
N LEU A 198 6.52 -23.71 -11.97
CA LEU A 198 7.16 -23.08 -10.81
C LEU A 198 7.23 -24.04 -9.60
N HIS A 199 6.15 -24.75 -9.30
CA HIS A 199 6.19 -25.74 -8.22
C HIS A 199 7.24 -26.84 -8.44
N ARG A 200 7.48 -27.24 -9.69
CA ARG A 200 8.50 -28.27 -10.02
C ARG A 200 9.95 -27.78 -9.84
N LEU A 201 10.18 -26.45 -9.87
CA LEU A 201 11.51 -25.89 -9.56
C LEU A 201 11.92 -26.11 -8.10
N GLY A 202 10.95 -26.35 -7.22
CA GLY A 202 11.17 -26.59 -5.81
C GLY A 202 11.43 -25.33 -4.98
N PRO A 203 11.27 -25.45 -3.65
CA PRO A 203 11.24 -24.30 -2.74
C PRO A 203 12.58 -23.56 -2.61
N ARG A 204 13.69 -24.21 -2.99
CA ARG A 204 15.02 -23.56 -2.93
C ARG A 204 15.22 -22.52 -4.04
N THR A 205 14.50 -22.64 -5.14
CA THR A 205 14.57 -21.69 -6.28
C THR A 205 13.59 -20.55 -6.12
N LEU A 206 12.50 -20.76 -5.36
CA LEU A 206 11.44 -19.78 -5.18
C LEU A 206 11.70 -18.89 -3.97
N GLN A 207 11.38 -17.61 -4.10
CA GLN A 207 11.38 -16.63 -3.01
C GLN A 207 10.08 -15.84 -3.03
N GLU A 208 9.34 -15.91 -1.96
CA GLU A 208 8.15 -15.07 -1.75
C GLU A 208 8.54 -13.66 -1.34
N VAL A 209 7.86 -12.67 -1.93
CA VAL A 209 8.01 -11.25 -1.64
C VAL A 209 6.66 -10.69 -1.23
N GLY A 210 6.48 -10.37 0.05
CA GLY A 210 5.27 -9.74 0.57
C GLY A 210 5.13 -8.33 -0.01
N VAL A 211 3.99 -8.04 -0.63
CA VAL A 211 3.70 -6.74 -1.24
C VAL A 211 2.38 -6.15 -0.72
N PRO A 212 2.27 -4.82 -0.53
CA PRO A 212 1.04 -4.17 -0.09
C PRO A 212 0.13 -3.87 -1.29
N ASP A 213 -0.23 -4.90 -2.04
CA ASP A 213 -0.98 -4.76 -3.29
C ASP A 213 -1.96 -5.93 -3.50
N ARG A 214 -3.25 -5.69 -3.18
CA ARG A 214 -4.32 -6.67 -3.39
C ARG A 214 -4.53 -7.02 -4.86
N PHE A 215 -4.12 -6.13 -5.76
CA PHE A 215 -4.36 -6.27 -7.19
C PHE A 215 -3.48 -7.32 -7.88
N ILE A 216 -2.46 -7.81 -7.20
CA ILE A 216 -1.69 -8.97 -7.71
C ILE A 216 -2.54 -10.25 -7.83
N LEU A 217 -3.70 -10.27 -7.16
CA LEU A 217 -4.67 -11.39 -7.13
C LEU A 217 -5.93 -11.09 -7.95
N ARG A 218 -5.97 -9.94 -8.66
CA ARG A 218 -7.20 -9.46 -9.30
C ARG A 218 -7.16 -9.68 -10.79
N ASP A 219 -7.92 -10.65 -11.27
CA ASP A 219 -8.12 -10.92 -12.68
C ASP A 219 -9.45 -10.30 -13.16
N MET A 220 -9.52 -9.89 -14.43
CA MET A 220 -10.72 -9.38 -15.08
C MET A 220 -11.25 -10.41 -16.09
N ASP A 221 -11.93 -11.45 -15.62
CA ASP A 221 -12.37 -12.56 -16.46
C ASP A 221 -13.77 -12.39 -17.05
N THR A 222 -14.64 -11.71 -16.34
CA THR A 222 -16.06 -11.51 -16.69
C THR A 222 -16.41 -10.01 -16.78
N PRO A 223 -17.56 -9.64 -17.38
CA PRO A 223 -18.03 -8.25 -17.36
C PRO A 223 -18.23 -7.69 -15.95
N ASP A 224 -18.55 -8.54 -14.97
CA ASP A 224 -18.68 -8.14 -13.58
C ASP A 224 -17.31 -7.82 -12.97
N ASP A 225 -16.29 -8.64 -13.24
CA ASP A 225 -14.92 -8.36 -12.82
C ASP A 225 -14.40 -7.06 -13.44
N TYR A 226 -14.71 -6.81 -14.70
CA TYR A 226 -14.34 -5.56 -15.35
C TYR A 226 -15.02 -4.33 -14.72
N ARG A 227 -16.33 -4.43 -14.39
CA ARG A 227 -17.03 -3.35 -13.67
C ARG A 227 -16.39 -3.09 -12.30
N ALA A 228 -16.05 -4.14 -11.59
CA ALA A 228 -15.35 -4.07 -10.32
C ALA A 228 -13.94 -3.46 -10.49
N ALA A 229 -13.19 -3.85 -11.52
CA ALA A 229 -11.89 -3.26 -11.83
C ALA A 229 -11.99 -1.76 -12.18
N CYS A 230 -13.04 -1.33 -12.87
CA CYS A 230 -13.29 0.10 -13.12
C CYS A 230 -13.60 0.88 -11.82
N ALA A 231 -14.29 0.27 -10.87
CA ALA A 231 -14.51 0.85 -9.55
C ALA A 231 -13.20 0.92 -8.75
N ASP A 232 -12.45 -0.17 -8.68
CA ASP A 232 -11.14 -0.26 -8.02
C ASP A 232 -10.13 0.75 -8.61
N TRP A 233 -10.17 0.99 -9.92
CA TRP A 233 -9.31 1.99 -10.57
C TRP A 233 -9.48 3.39 -10.00
N ARG A 234 -10.71 3.78 -9.65
CA ARG A 234 -11.03 5.12 -9.14
C ARG A 234 -10.54 5.34 -7.70
N THR A 235 -10.41 4.29 -6.92
CA THR A 235 -10.05 4.34 -5.50
C THR A 235 -8.72 3.64 -5.20
N ARG A 236 -7.95 3.28 -6.26
CA ARG A 236 -6.72 2.50 -6.10
C ARG A 236 -5.63 3.21 -5.31
N ASP A 237 -5.69 4.52 -5.19
CA ASP A 237 -4.77 5.34 -4.42
C ASP A 237 -5.10 5.39 -2.92
N VAL A 238 -6.21 4.77 -2.52
CA VAL A 238 -6.56 4.50 -1.13
C VAL A 238 -6.23 3.04 -0.82
N PRO A 239 -5.32 2.74 0.11
CA PRO A 239 -5.06 1.35 0.50
C PRO A 239 -6.25 0.81 1.29
N THR A 240 -6.53 -0.48 1.13
CA THR A 240 -7.42 -1.17 2.09
C THR A 240 -6.74 -1.27 3.46
N PRO A 241 -7.49 -1.51 4.54
CA PRO A 241 -6.89 -1.77 5.85
C PRO A 241 -5.89 -2.92 5.83
N GLN A 242 -6.10 -3.94 4.99
CA GLN A 242 -5.16 -5.04 4.85
C GLN A 242 -3.87 -4.62 4.12
N GLU A 243 -3.96 -3.78 3.08
CA GLU A 243 -2.79 -3.18 2.43
C GLU A 243 -2.06 -2.22 3.39
N ALA A 244 -2.79 -1.45 4.20
CA ALA A 244 -2.20 -0.59 5.23
C ALA A 244 -1.38 -1.40 6.25
N ARG A 245 -1.89 -2.53 6.72
CA ARG A 245 -1.14 -3.45 7.60
C ARG A 245 0.09 -4.04 6.92
N ALA A 246 -0.01 -4.38 5.63
CA ALA A 246 1.14 -4.83 4.84
C ALA A 246 2.20 -3.73 4.68
N LEU A 247 1.79 -2.46 4.53
CA LEU A 247 2.70 -1.30 4.53
C LEU A 247 3.43 -1.14 5.86
N LEU A 248 2.72 -1.26 6.99
CA LEU A 248 3.34 -1.21 8.33
C LEU A 248 4.36 -2.34 8.52
N ALA A 249 4.02 -3.56 8.10
CA ALA A 249 4.92 -4.70 8.13
C ALA A 249 6.15 -4.49 7.24
N MET A 250 5.97 -4.02 6.01
CA MET A 250 7.04 -3.68 5.07
C MET A 250 8.00 -2.62 5.64
N ARG A 251 7.46 -1.64 6.38
CA ARG A 251 8.23 -0.61 7.06
C ARG A 251 8.87 -1.07 8.37
N ALA A 252 8.69 -2.33 8.75
CA ALA A 252 9.17 -2.91 10.00
C ALA A 252 8.75 -2.07 11.23
N VAL A 253 7.54 -1.53 11.21
CA VAL A 253 7.00 -0.77 12.35
C VAL A 253 7.01 -1.67 13.59
N PRO A 254 7.57 -1.23 14.73
CA PRO A 254 7.65 -2.05 15.93
C PRO A 254 6.26 -2.49 16.44
N PRO A 255 6.16 -3.64 17.14
CA PRO A 255 4.87 -4.15 17.64
C PRO A 255 4.06 -3.15 18.44
N GLY A 256 4.69 -2.31 19.27
CA GLY A 256 4.02 -1.24 20.01
C GLY A 256 3.44 -0.15 19.10
N GLY A 257 4.11 0.15 17.98
CA GLY A 257 3.61 1.08 16.95
C GLY A 257 2.41 0.50 16.20
N ILE A 258 2.47 -0.80 15.86
CA ILE A 258 1.34 -1.51 15.22
C ILE A 258 0.14 -1.53 16.17
N ALA A 259 0.34 -1.90 17.45
CA ALA A 259 -0.72 -1.93 18.44
C ALA A 259 -1.38 -0.55 18.64
N HIS A 260 -0.57 0.53 18.62
CA HIS A 260 -1.09 1.89 18.66
C HIS A 260 -1.93 2.21 17.40
N ALA A 261 -1.41 1.92 16.21
CA ALA A 261 -2.10 2.15 14.94
C ALA A 261 -3.46 1.41 14.88
N GLU A 262 -3.51 0.15 15.32
CA GLU A 262 -4.76 -0.63 15.42
C GLU A 262 -5.74 0.00 16.43
N GLY A 263 -5.25 0.46 17.57
CA GLY A 263 -6.08 1.15 18.56
C GLY A 263 -6.69 2.44 18.00
N VAL A 264 -5.87 3.26 17.30
CA VAL A 264 -6.34 4.48 16.65
C VAL A 264 -7.35 4.18 15.54
N ALA A 265 -7.09 3.17 14.73
CA ALA A 265 -8.01 2.74 13.68
C ALA A 265 -9.36 2.27 14.24
N ALA A 266 -9.34 1.47 15.31
CA ALA A 266 -10.56 1.02 15.96
C ALA A 266 -11.41 2.18 16.50
N VAL A 267 -10.78 3.19 17.12
CA VAL A 267 -11.46 4.40 17.59
C VAL A 267 -11.98 5.22 16.41
N ALA A 268 -11.15 5.48 15.40
CA ALA A 268 -11.52 6.28 14.23
C ALA A 268 -12.74 5.72 13.49
N VAL A 269 -12.77 4.40 13.29
CA VAL A 269 -13.90 3.70 12.67
C VAL A 269 -15.19 3.87 13.49
N ARG A 270 -15.13 3.75 14.83
CA ARG A 270 -16.31 3.96 15.69
C ARG A 270 -16.84 5.39 15.61
N LEU A 271 -15.94 6.36 15.57
CA LEU A 271 -16.33 7.77 15.41
C LEU A 271 -16.97 8.01 14.03
N ALA A 272 -16.37 7.50 12.97
CA ALA A 272 -16.90 7.62 11.61
C ALA A 272 -18.28 6.96 11.46
N ASP A 273 -18.46 5.74 12.00
CA ASP A 273 -19.74 5.03 11.99
C ASP A 273 -20.83 5.80 12.75
N ALA A 274 -20.48 6.39 13.91
CA ALA A 274 -21.39 7.20 14.71
C ALA A 274 -21.84 8.48 13.97
N LEU A 275 -20.91 9.20 13.37
CA LEU A 275 -21.17 10.39 12.58
C LEU A 275 -22.00 10.05 11.33
N ASN A 276 -21.65 8.99 10.62
CA ASN A 276 -22.39 8.53 9.44
C ASN A 276 -23.83 8.13 9.75
N MET A 277 -24.05 7.50 10.91
CA MET A 277 -25.39 7.16 11.37
C MET A 277 -26.23 8.42 11.63
N ALA A 278 -25.67 9.40 12.32
CA ALA A 278 -26.33 10.68 12.58
C ALA A 278 -26.65 11.45 11.30
N ARG A 279 -25.69 11.52 10.37
CA ARG A 279 -25.85 12.16 9.02
C ARG A 279 -26.97 11.48 8.21
N SER A 280 -27.08 10.17 8.29
CA SER A 280 -28.12 9.42 7.59
C SER A 280 -29.50 9.71 8.15
N ILE A 281 -29.66 9.86 9.47
CA ILE A 281 -30.91 10.21 10.14
C ILE A 281 -31.31 11.65 9.77
N ALA A 282 -30.36 12.60 9.86
CA ALA A 282 -30.59 14.00 9.51
C ALA A 282 -31.03 14.17 8.05
N GLY A 283 -30.42 13.41 7.11
CA GLY A 283 -30.81 13.42 5.69
C GLY A 283 -32.21 12.88 5.42
N GLN A 284 -32.75 12.03 6.27
CA GLN A 284 -34.12 11.50 6.14
C GLN A 284 -35.19 12.46 6.67
N VAL A 285 -34.83 13.35 7.62
CA VAL A 285 -35.78 14.27 8.25
C VAL A 285 -36.02 15.55 7.41
N HIS A 286 -35.14 15.89 6.47
CA HIS A 286 -35.20 17.10 5.68
C HIS A 286 -36.01 16.97 4.36
N VAL A 287 -37.25 16.50 4.44
CA VAL A 287 -38.18 16.52 3.27
C VAL A 287 -39.05 17.81 3.23
N SER A 288 -38.82 18.78 4.09
CA SER A 288 -39.65 20.01 4.13
C SER A 288 -38.77 21.26 4.16
N GLY A 289 -38.39 21.78 2.99
CA GLY A 289 -38.24 23.24 2.78
C GLY A 289 -36.97 23.93 3.24
N GLY A 290 -35.88 23.28 3.59
CA GLY A 290 -34.62 23.90 3.96
C GLY A 290 -33.44 23.39 3.13
N ARG A 291 -32.49 24.27 2.79
CA ARG A 291 -31.24 23.93 2.09
C ARG A 291 -30.55 22.79 2.81
N PRO A 292 -30.27 21.63 2.16
CA PRO A 292 -29.64 20.49 2.85
C PRO A 292 -28.18 20.82 3.12
N ALA A 293 -27.81 21.03 4.36
CA ALA A 293 -26.45 20.91 4.84
C ALA A 293 -26.18 19.42 5.06
N THR A 294 -26.27 18.60 4.01
CA THR A 294 -25.86 17.19 4.09
C THR A 294 -24.34 17.17 4.06
N SER A 295 -23.70 17.12 5.23
CA SER A 295 -22.29 16.73 5.32
C SER A 295 -22.13 15.39 4.60
N ALA A 296 -21.15 15.31 3.67
CA ALA A 296 -20.86 14.06 2.98
C ALA A 296 -20.58 12.95 4.00
N ARG A 297 -20.98 11.71 3.67
CA ARG A 297 -20.63 10.56 4.51
C ARG A 297 -19.11 10.42 4.55
N LEU A 298 -18.59 10.07 5.70
CA LEU A 298 -17.19 9.71 5.87
C LEU A 298 -16.94 8.35 5.21
N ASP A 299 -15.85 8.25 4.47
CA ASP A 299 -15.38 6.98 3.93
C ASP A 299 -14.74 6.17 5.06
N ARG A 300 -15.38 5.05 5.41
CA ARG A 300 -14.95 4.21 6.51
C ARG A 300 -13.60 3.53 6.23
N GLU A 301 -13.38 3.05 4.99
CA GLU A 301 -12.13 2.37 4.63
C GLU A 301 -10.97 3.37 4.57
N LEU A 302 -11.19 4.54 3.99
CA LEU A 302 -10.22 5.64 4.00
C LEU A 302 -9.85 6.06 5.43
N THR A 303 -10.86 6.19 6.31
CA THR A 303 -10.66 6.55 7.73
C THR A 303 -9.80 5.48 8.43
N GLU A 304 -10.12 4.19 8.25
CA GLU A 304 -9.37 3.08 8.86
C GLU A 304 -7.94 3.03 8.33
N ALA A 305 -7.75 3.09 7.01
CA ALA A 305 -6.43 3.07 6.39
C ALA A 305 -5.56 4.27 6.81
N ALA A 306 -6.12 5.47 6.84
CA ALA A 306 -5.41 6.66 7.28
C ALA A 306 -5.03 6.57 8.77
N ALA A 307 -5.93 6.05 9.62
CA ALA A 307 -5.65 5.83 11.04
C ALA A 307 -4.56 4.78 11.27
N LEU A 308 -4.54 3.69 10.49
CA LEU A 308 -3.46 2.70 10.55
C LEU A 308 -2.10 3.31 10.16
N LEU A 309 -2.08 4.20 9.19
CA LEU A 309 -0.85 4.73 8.58
C LEU A 309 -0.39 6.09 9.15
N HIS A 310 -1.14 6.69 10.10
CA HIS A 310 -0.86 8.05 10.56
C HIS A 310 0.59 8.25 11.05
N ASP A 311 1.17 7.26 11.71
CA ASP A 311 2.52 7.25 12.28
C ASP A 311 3.53 6.41 11.46
N ILE A 312 3.27 6.12 10.17
CA ILE A 312 4.12 5.23 9.32
C ILE A 312 5.58 5.69 9.20
N ALA A 313 5.83 6.99 9.33
CA ALA A 313 7.18 7.57 9.29
C ALA A 313 7.68 8.00 10.68
N LYS A 314 7.08 7.49 11.76
CA LYS A 314 7.47 7.83 13.13
C LYS A 314 8.97 7.59 13.37
N GLY A 315 9.62 8.57 14.01
CA GLY A 315 11.07 8.59 14.22
C GLY A 315 11.83 9.43 13.19
N GLN A 316 11.17 9.89 12.13
CA GLN A 316 11.75 10.86 11.18
C GLN A 316 11.40 12.30 11.61
N PRO A 317 12.26 13.30 11.29
CA PRO A 317 11.92 14.71 11.45
C PRO A 317 10.62 15.04 10.70
N ARG A 318 9.72 15.79 11.33
CA ARG A 318 8.39 16.10 10.76
C ARG A 318 7.69 14.86 10.18
N HIS A 319 7.61 13.80 11.00
CA HIS A 319 7.14 12.47 10.59
C HIS A 319 5.76 12.50 9.92
N GLU A 320 4.92 13.47 10.22
CA GLU A 320 3.61 13.64 9.58
C GLU A 320 3.77 13.97 8.08
N ALA A 321 4.56 14.99 7.78
CA ALA A 321 4.85 15.38 6.39
C ALA A 321 5.66 14.29 5.67
N ALA A 322 6.62 13.67 6.35
CA ALA A 322 7.41 12.57 5.82
C ALA A 322 6.51 11.34 5.50
N GLY A 323 5.54 11.03 6.36
CA GLY A 323 4.57 9.96 6.14
C GLY A 323 3.68 10.22 4.92
N GLY A 324 3.16 11.45 4.77
CA GLY A 324 2.38 11.82 3.60
C GLY A 324 3.22 11.78 2.30
N ALA A 325 4.46 12.26 2.32
CA ALA A 325 5.36 12.18 1.17
C ALA A 325 5.65 10.72 0.78
N LEU A 326 5.98 9.88 1.74
CA LEU A 326 6.20 8.45 1.56
C LEU A 326 4.98 7.77 0.91
N LEU A 327 3.78 8.02 1.41
CA LEU A 327 2.56 7.40 0.88
C LEU A 327 2.28 7.82 -0.56
N ARG A 328 2.54 9.08 -0.94
CA ARG A 328 2.45 9.52 -2.35
C ARG A 328 3.46 8.79 -3.23
N GLU A 329 4.70 8.66 -2.78
CA GLU A 329 5.75 7.94 -3.49
C GLU A 329 5.40 6.46 -3.69
N LEU A 330 4.76 5.83 -2.71
CA LEU A 330 4.29 4.45 -2.77
C LEU A 330 3.02 4.28 -3.63
N GLY A 331 2.41 5.38 -4.11
CA GLY A 331 1.20 5.37 -4.94
C GLY A 331 -0.12 5.37 -4.16
N PHE A 332 -0.09 5.78 -2.88
CA PHE A 332 -1.26 5.86 -1.99
C PHE A 332 -1.58 7.32 -1.64
N SER A 333 -1.77 8.14 -2.68
CA SER A 333 -2.04 9.58 -2.52
C SER A 333 -3.36 9.87 -1.79
N GLY A 334 -4.35 8.99 -1.88
CA GLY A 334 -5.65 9.20 -1.27
C GLY A 334 -5.65 9.31 0.26
N VAL A 335 -4.67 8.68 0.95
CA VAL A 335 -4.51 8.81 2.42
C VAL A 335 -3.43 9.81 2.83
N ALA A 336 -2.58 10.23 1.90
CA ALA A 336 -1.37 10.99 2.20
C ALA A 336 -1.64 12.35 2.87
N ASP A 337 -2.71 13.05 2.46
CA ASP A 337 -3.05 14.35 3.02
C ASP A 337 -3.60 14.25 4.44
N ILE A 338 -4.34 13.17 4.73
CA ILE A 338 -4.83 12.90 6.09
C ILE A 338 -3.65 12.61 7.01
N VAL A 339 -2.73 11.75 6.56
CA VAL A 339 -1.51 11.39 7.32
C VAL A 339 -0.62 12.60 7.52
N ALA A 340 -0.39 13.43 6.50
CA ALA A 340 0.41 14.64 6.63
C ALA A 340 -0.15 15.66 7.63
N ALA A 341 -1.44 15.62 7.90
CA ALA A 341 -2.15 16.60 8.72
C ALA A 341 -2.52 16.10 10.13
N HIS A 342 -2.16 14.86 10.52
CA HIS A 342 -2.66 14.26 11.76
C HIS A 342 -2.10 14.88 13.06
N ARG A 343 -1.11 15.76 12.99
CA ARG A 343 -0.55 16.45 14.18
C ARG A 343 -1.44 17.56 14.67
N ASP A 344 -2.04 18.32 13.77
CA ASP A 344 -2.87 19.48 14.08
C ASP A 344 -4.09 19.55 13.17
N ALA A 345 -5.26 19.67 13.77
CA ALA A 345 -6.51 19.91 13.07
C ALA A 345 -7.10 21.22 13.54
N THR A 346 -6.98 22.24 12.70
CA THR A 346 -7.70 23.51 12.88
C THR A 346 -8.94 23.45 12.01
N ILE A 347 -10.12 23.40 12.63
CA ILE A 347 -11.38 23.34 11.91
C ILE A 347 -12.14 24.63 12.21
N ALA A 348 -12.58 25.30 11.14
CA ALA A 348 -13.56 26.37 11.28
C ALA A 348 -14.92 25.77 11.72
N ASP A 349 -15.63 26.46 12.57
CA ASP A 349 -16.89 25.98 13.16
C ASP A 349 -17.98 25.66 12.11
N ASP A 350 -17.89 26.27 10.93
CA ASP A 350 -18.83 26.14 9.81
C ASP A 350 -18.45 25.01 8.83
N GLN A 351 -17.26 24.40 8.96
CA GLN A 351 -16.82 23.32 8.06
C GLN A 351 -17.27 21.95 8.57
N PRO A 352 -17.70 21.03 7.70
CA PRO A 352 -18.06 19.67 8.13
C PRO A 352 -16.84 18.89 8.62
N LEU A 353 -17.06 17.96 9.57
CA LEU A 353 -16.02 17.00 9.97
C LEU A 353 -15.71 16.06 8.80
N THR A 354 -14.41 15.85 8.56
CA THR A 354 -13.88 14.92 7.55
C THR A 354 -13.10 13.79 8.22
N GLU A 355 -12.60 12.85 7.43
CA GLU A 355 -11.75 11.76 7.89
C GLU A 355 -10.50 12.28 8.61
N ARG A 356 -9.97 13.41 8.19
CA ARG A 356 -8.81 14.08 8.80
C ARG A 356 -9.02 14.38 10.28
N GLU A 357 -10.14 15.03 10.61
CA GLU A 357 -10.46 15.41 11.99
C GLU A 357 -10.76 14.18 12.84
N VAL A 358 -11.40 13.16 12.25
CA VAL A 358 -11.69 11.90 12.92
C VAL A 358 -10.40 11.17 13.27
N VAL A 359 -9.45 11.04 12.33
CA VAL A 359 -8.15 10.40 12.56
C VAL A 359 -7.32 11.19 13.58
N TYR A 360 -7.24 12.51 13.43
CA TYR A 360 -6.57 13.37 14.41
C TYR A 360 -7.11 13.14 15.82
N PHE A 361 -8.42 13.15 16.00
CA PHE A 361 -9.04 13.01 17.31
C PHE A 361 -8.86 11.60 17.87
N ALA A 362 -8.99 10.57 17.04
CA ALA A 362 -8.76 9.19 17.43
C ALA A 362 -7.36 8.95 18.00
N ASP A 363 -6.31 9.54 17.40
CA ASP A 363 -4.95 9.48 17.95
C ASP A 363 -4.90 10.10 19.36
N LYS A 364 -5.65 11.18 19.63
CA LYS A 364 -5.64 11.82 20.95
C LYS A 364 -6.39 11.00 22.02
N LEU A 365 -7.15 10.00 21.62
CA LEU A 365 -7.88 9.09 22.50
C LEU A 365 -7.18 7.74 22.74
N VAL A 366 -6.04 7.48 22.09
CA VAL A 366 -5.34 6.20 22.23
C VAL A 366 -3.93 6.40 22.76
N ARG A 367 -3.58 5.68 23.83
CA ARG A 367 -2.23 5.59 24.37
C ARG A 367 -1.76 4.15 24.31
N CYS A 368 -0.66 3.88 23.62
CA CYS A 368 -0.26 2.52 23.25
C CYS A 368 -1.41 1.80 22.52
N HIS A 369 -2.15 0.98 23.20
CA HIS A 369 -3.33 0.26 22.69
C HIS A 369 -4.60 0.48 23.53
N THR A 370 -4.56 1.41 24.47
CA THR A 370 -5.66 1.66 25.42
C THR A 370 -6.35 2.97 25.11
N VAL A 371 -7.68 2.98 25.18
CA VAL A 371 -8.47 4.21 25.08
C VAL A 371 -8.32 5.00 26.36
N VAL A 372 -7.98 6.28 26.24
CA VAL A 372 -7.82 7.24 27.34
C VAL A 372 -8.65 8.50 27.05
N ASP A 373 -9.03 9.23 28.11
CA ASP A 373 -9.64 10.54 27.93
C ASP A 373 -8.58 11.61 27.55
N VAL A 374 -9.07 12.69 26.91
CA VAL A 374 -8.22 13.78 26.43
C VAL A 374 -7.49 14.45 27.61
N GLU A 375 -8.21 14.67 28.70
CA GLU A 375 -7.72 15.35 29.89
C GLU A 375 -6.55 14.59 30.53
N SER A 376 -6.70 13.28 30.71
CA SER A 376 -5.63 12.41 31.25
C SER A 376 -4.41 12.40 30.35
N ARG A 377 -4.60 12.24 29.01
CA ARG A 377 -3.50 12.20 28.05
C ARG A 377 -2.66 13.48 28.05
N PHE A 378 -3.32 14.64 28.05
CA PHE A 378 -2.61 15.92 28.02
C PHE A 378 -2.14 16.36 29.41
N GLY A 379 -2.86 16.01 30.47
CA GLY A 379 -2.50 16.33 31.87
C GLY A 379 -1.12 15.78 32.24
N GLU A 380 -0.81 14.53 31.86
CA GLU A 380 0.50 13.92 32.09
C GLU A 380 1.62 14.70 31.35
N LYS A 381 1.36 15.08 30.08
CA LYS A 381 2.34 15.87 29.30
C LYS A 381 2.55 17.28 29.91
N LEU A 382 1.48 17.93 30.36
CA LEU A 382 1.58 19.22 31.04
C LEU A 382 2.39 19.10 32.33
N ALA A 383 2.19 18.05 33.13
CA ALA A 383 2.98 17.80 34.34
C ALA A 383 4.47 17.60 34.01
N GLN A 384 4.79 16.88 32.94
CA GLN A 384 6.17 16.67 32.49
C GLN A 384 6.85 17.96 32.02
N TRP A 385 6.12 18.81 31.27
CA TRP A 385 6.67 20.02 30.65
C TRP A 385 6.35 21.31 31.41
N ARG A 386 5.94 21.23 32.68
CA ARG A 386 5.54 22.38 33.52
C ARG A 386 6.63 23.44 33.68
N HIS A 387 7.89 23.08 33.45
CA HIS A 387 9.03 23.97 33.61
C HIS A 387 9.39 24.78 32.36
N ASP A 388 8.75 24.44 31.23
CA ASP A 388 8.88 25.10 29.94
C ASP A 388 7.53 25.73 29.58
N ALA A 389 7.44 27.07 29.71
CA ALA A 389 6.20 27.80 29.52
C ALA A 389 5.69 27.72 28.08
N ASP A 390 6.59 27.72 27.08
CA ASP A 390 6.21 27.68 25.67
C ASP A 390 5.71 26.28 25.30
N ALA A 391 6.40 25.24 25.77
CA ALA A 391 5.96 23.86 25.59
C ALA A 391 4.61 23.60 26.29
N ALA A 392 4.42 24.09 27.50
CA ALA A 392 3.16 23.98 28.24
C ALA A 392 2.02 24.67 27.49
N ALA A 393 2.22 25.91 27.03
CA ALA A 393 1.22 26.66 26.26
C ALA A 393 0.84 25.95 24.95
N ALA A 394 1.83 25.37 24.24
CA ALA A 394 1.59 24.57 23.04
C ALA A 394 0.77 23.29 23.34
N ILE A 395 1.05 22.61 24.45
CA ILE A 395 0.30 21.41 24.90
C ILE A 395 -1.13 21.80 25.27
N GLU A 396 -1.35 22.90 26.01
CA GLU A 396 -2.66 23.42 26.37
C GLU A 396 -3.47 23.81 25.12
N GLY A 397 -2.83 24.44 24.13
CA GLY A 397 -3.47 24.75 22.86
C GLY A 397 -4.00 23.51 22.14
N ARG A 398 -3.17 22.45 22.07
CA ARG A 398 -3.59 21.15 21.49
C ARG A 398 -4.70 20.49 22.30
N MET A 399 -4.64 20.56 23.62
CA MET A 399 -5.69 20.03 24.50
C MET A 399 -7.03 20.73 24.25
N ARG A 400 -7.03 22.07 24.20
CA ARG A 400 -8.25 22.86 23.91
C ARG A 400 -8.87 22.50 22.57
N ARG A 401 -8.04 22.33 21.51
CA ARG A 401 -8.53 21.89 20.19
C ARG A 401 -9.13 20.50 20.24
N ALA A 402 -8.50 19.55 20.93
CA ALA A 402 -9.03 18.20 21.09
C ALA A 402 -10.35 18.18 21.86
N LEU A 403 -10.51 18.99 22.91
CA LEU A 403 -11.76 19.12 23.67
C LEU A 403 -12.88 19.78 22.84
N ALA A 404 -12.57 20.80 22.08
CA ALA A 404 -13.54 21.42 21.18
C ALA A 404 -14.03 20.42 20.12
N LEU A 405 -13.11 19.61 19.58
CA LEU A 405 -13.44 18.56 18.61
C LEU A 405 -14.28 17.44 19.24
N ARG A 406 -14.00 17.04 20.49
CA ARG A 406 -14.86 16.12 21.24
C ARG A 406 -16.29 16.64 21.31
N THR A 407 -16.48 17.87 21.79
CA THR A 407 -17.79 18.48 21.91
C THR A 407 -18.54 18.49 20.58
N ARG A 408 -17.84 18.82 19.50
CA ARG A 408 -18.43 18.85 18.17
C ARG A 408 -18.83 17.46 17.67
N ILE A 409 -17.98 16.45 17.87
CA ILE A 409 -18.27 15.05 17.50
C ILE A 409 -19.50 14.55 18.29
N GLU A 410 -19.55 14.80 19.62
CA GLU A 410 -20.68 14.41 20.47
C GLU A 410 -21.98 15.09 20.03
N CYS A 411 -21.91 16.38 19.68
CA CYS A 411 -23.04 17.15 19.20
C CYS A 411 -23.56 16.62 17.86
N GLU A 412 -22.66 16.40 16.87
CA GLU A 412 -23.02 15.87 15.55
C GLU A 412 -23.52 14.42 15.63
N ALA A 413 -22.87 13.57 16.45
CA ALA A 413 -23.28 12.19 16.65
C ALA A 413 -24.55 12.04 17.53
N GLY A 414 -24.99 13.11 18.21
CA GLY A 414 -26.16 13.11 19.09
C GLY A 414 -26.01 12.21 20.34
N ARG A 415 -24.77 11.87 20.74
CA ARG A 415 -24.51 11.01 21.90
C ARG A 415 -23.10 11.21 22.47
N PRO A 416 -22.91 10.99 23.79
CA PRO A 416 -21.62 11.13 24.45
C PRO A 416 -20.56 10.17 23.87
N LEU A 417 -19.30 10.62 23.85
CA LEU A 417 -18.14 9.85 23.37
C LEU A 417 -18.02 8.49 24.08
N ALA A 418 -18.25 8.45 25.40
CA ALA A 418 -18.24 7.21 26.18
C ALA A 418 -19.23 6.15 25.64
N ASN A 419 -20.37 6.56 25.10
CA ASN A 419 -21.34 5.66 24.50
C ASN A 419 -20.92 5.19 23.09
N ILE A 420 -20.21 6.03 22.33
CA ILE A 420 -19.65 5.67 21.05
C ILE A 420 -18.56 4.62 21.22
N LEU A 421 -17.70 4.77 22.24
CA LEU A 421 -16.51 3.94 22.45
C LEU A 421 -16.70 2.75 23.40
N ARG A 422 -17.84 2.67 24.11
CA ARG A 422 -18.11 1.59 25.09
C ARG A 422 -17.81 0.16 24.58
N PRO A 423 -18.13 -0.23 23.33
CA PRO A 423 -17.81 -1.57 22.84
C PRO A 423 -16.31 -1.87 22.74
N LEU A 424 -15.45 -0.83 22.58
CA LEU A 424 -14.00 -0.99 22.49
C LEU A 424 -13.34 -1.17 23.86
N ALA A 425 -13.86 -0.49 24.88
CA ALA A 425 -13.35 -0.62 26.26
C ALA A 425 -13.48 -2.04 26.80
N VAL A 426 -14.43 -2.83 26.28
CA VAL A 426 -14.68 -4.23 26.67
C VAL A 426 -13.87 -5.22 25.81
N GLY A 427 -13.50 -4.87 24.58
CA GLY A 427 -12.91 -5.78 23.57
C GLY A 427 -11.41 -5.68 23.37
N MET A 428 -10.76 -4.59 23.78
CA MET A 428 -9.33 -4.37 23.55
C MET A 428 -8.40 -5.20 24.46
N SER A 429 -8.94 -5.99 25.39
CA SER A 429 -8.17 -6.94 26.21
C SER A 429 -7.87 -8.28 25.52
N ALA A 430 -8.36 -8.51 24.30
CA ALA A 430 -8.32 -9.81 23.62
C ALA A 430 -7.75 -9.73 22.18
N TRP A 431 -6.69 -8.93 21.95
CA TRP A 431 -5.93 -9.07 20.71
C TRP A 431 -4.87 -10.16 20.89
N GLU A 432 -5.06 -11.31 20.24
CA GLU A 432 -4.03 -12.32 20.08
C GLU A 432 -3.23 -12.02 18.78
N PRO A 433 -1.90 -11.87 18.86
CA PRO A 433 -1.08 -11.77 17.65
C PRO A 433 -1.21 -13.05 16.81
N PRO A 434 -1.08 -12.97 15.48
CA PRO A 434 -1.12 -14.15 14.64
C PRO A 434 -0.08 -15.16 15.13
N THR A 435 -0.54 -16.39 15.36
CA THR A 435 0.22 -17.50 15.93
C THR A 435 1.47 -17.77 15.10
N GLY A 436 2.64 -17.42 15.64
CA GLY A 436 3.94 -17.65 15.00
C GLY A 436 5.14 -16.97 15.67
N GLN A 437 4.92 -16.02 16.58
CA GLN A 437 6.02 -15.42 17.35
C GLN A 437 5.65 -15.34 18.83
N ALA A 438 6.50 -15.93 19.68
CA ALA A 438 6.34 -15.89 21.13
C ALA A 438 6.22 -14.45 21.62
N ALA A 439 5.12 -14.14 22.30
CA ALA A 439 4.88 -12.85 22.90
C ALA A 439 5.90 -12.60 24.01
N THR A 440 6.92 -11.81 23.73
CA THR A 440 7.68 -11.16 24.80
C THR A 440 6.83 -9.96 25.24
N THR A 441 6.37 -10.02 26.46
CA THR A 441 5.61 -8.94 27.12
C THR A 441 6.48 -7.68 27.11
N VAL A 442 6.25 -6.79 26.15
CA VAL A 442 6.89 -5.47 26.14
C VAL A 442 6.06 -4.57 27.07
N GLN A 443 6.45 -4.52 28.33
CA GLN A 443 6.09 -3.41 29.19
C GLN A 443 6.56 -2.12 28.50
N CYS A 444 5.66 -1.17 28.28
CA CYS A 444 6.01 0.20 27.96
C CYS A 444 6.90 0.72 29.09
N ALA A 445 8.23 0.65 28.91
CA ALA A 445 9.16 1.16 29.88
C ALA A 445 8.96 2.67 29.99
N ALA A 446 8.38 3.09 31.10
CA ALA A 446 8.50 4.45 31.58
C ALA A 446 10.01 4.69 31.75
N HIS A 447 10.60 5.62 31.02
CA HIS A 447 11.97 6.08 31.28
C HIS A 447 12.02 6.66 32.69
N ALA A 448 12.61 5.88 33.60
CA ALA A 448 13.05 6.37 34.88
C ALA A 448 14.35 7.14 34.66
N PRO A 449 14.58 8.26 35.37
CA PRO A 449 15.86 8.95 35.34
C PRO A 449 16.88 8.19 36.24
N GLY A 450 17.91 7.65 35.64
CA GLY A 450 19.02 6.98 36.32
C GLY A 450 20.34 7.70 36.05
N GLY A 451 20.90 8.23 37.08
CA GLY A 451 22.18 8.68 37.56
C GLY A 451 23.40 8.78 36.64
N ASP A 452 24.05 9.93 36.79
CA ASP A 452 25.46 10.29 36.61
C ASP A 452 26.44 9.27 36.02
N HIS A 453 27.07 9.65 34.92
CA HIS A 453 28.53 9.72 34.82
C HIS A 453 28.96 10.68 33.71
N ALA A 454 29.81 11.59 34.08
CA ALA A 454 30.43 12.65 33.29
C ALA A 454 31.32 12.11 32.17
N SER A 455 31.30 12.72 30.99
CA SER A 455 32.44 13.33 30.30
C SER A 455 32.13 13.72 28.85
N ALA A 456 32.52 14.97 28.53
CA ALA A 456 32.89 15.54 27.24
C ALA A 456 31.82 15.82 26.18
N ALA A 457 31.42 17.09 26.17
CA ALA A 457 31.31 18.01 25.01
C ALA A 457 30.91 17.46 23.63
N HIS A 458 29.65 17.63 23.29
CA HIS A 458 29.19 18.27 22.04
C HIS A 458 27.72 18.61 22.24
N GLY A 459 27.34 19.87 22.02
CA GLY A 459 26.06 20.43 22.38
C GLY A 459 24.86 19.77 21.73
N PRO A 460 23.72 19.69 22.43
CA PRO A 460 22.49 19.16 21.85
C PRO A 460 21.88 20.18 20.89
N ALA A 461 21.59 19.73 19.68
CA ALA A 461 20.70 20.45 18.79
C ALA A 461 19.34 20.56 19.48
N ARG A 462 18.93 21.77 19.80
CA ARG A 462 17.62 22.12 20.33
C ARG A 462 16.56 21.82 19.27
N GLU A 463 15.89 20.71 19.42
CA GLU A 463 14.69 20.34 18.66
C GLU A 463 13.44 20.88 19.37
N LEU A 464 13.40 22.20 19.55
CA LEU A 464 12.20 22.93 20.01
C LEU A 464 12.19 24.30 19.33
N ALA A 465 11.05 24.59 18.71
CA ALA A 465 10.69 25.88 18.18
C ALA A 465 11.41 26.32 16.88
N GLU A 466 10.95 25.81 15.75
CA GLU A 466 10.83 26.62 14.54
C GLU A 466 9.43 26.48 13.96
N ASP A 467 8.45 27.06 14.66
CA ASP A 467 7.26 27.63 14.04
C ASP A 467 7.61 29.10 13.72
N GLY A 468 8.49 29.28 12.76
CA GLY A 468 8.85 30.58 12.20
C GLY A 468 7.95 30.88 11.00
N ASN A 469 6.86 31.56 11.27
CA ASN A 469 6.21 32.50 10.39
C ASN A 469 7.23 33.31 9.57
N HIS A 470 7.22 33.22 8.23
CA HIS A 470 7.49 34.37 7.33
C HIS A 470 7.05 34.08 5.90
N SER A 471 6.07 34.92 5.46
CA SER A 471 5.72 35.44 4.12
C SER A 471 5.31 34.42 3.07
#